data_8ac78de8a5716b7a2070e5a27136aebd
#
_entry.id   8ac78de8a5716b7a2070e5a27136aebd
#
_cell.length_a   1.000
_cell.length_b   1.000
_cell.length_c   1.000
_cell.angle_alpha   90.00
_cell.angle_beta   90.00
_cell.angle_gamma   90.00
#
_symmetry.space_group_name_H-M   'P 1'
#
loop_
_entity.id
_entity.type
_entity.pdbx_description
1 polymer ?
#
loop_
_entity_poly.entity_id
_entity_poly.type
_entity_poly.pdbx_seq_one_letter_code
_entity_poly.pdbx_strand_id
1 'polypeptide(L)'
;MKKFPGVKPAIPENTLQVDQVPMAFPENYQNGMKEFYSNTLRSLPAGVNVLLFHTAYENDEMRAVANDHPNYGAHWRQLDFNFFTSEACRNILKEENIQLITWREIGELLK
;
A
#
# COMPACT_ATOMS: atom_id res chain seq x y z
N MET A 1 -6.99 7.44 5.56
CA MET A 1 -6.75 8.56 6.51
C MET A 1 -7.72 8.45 7.66
N LYS A 2 -7.22 8.56 8.87
CA LYS A 2 -8.05 8.43 10.06
C LYS A 2 -8.74 9.76 10.34
N LYS A 3 -10.07 9.74 10.50
CA LYS A 3 -10.83 10.94 10.83
C LYS A 3 -10.80 11.18 12.35
N PHE A 4 -10.63 12.42 12.74
CA PHE A 4 -10.73 12.79 14.16
C PHE A 4 -12.20 13.00 14.52
N PRO A 5 -12.70 12.38 15.62
CA PRO A 5 -14.08 12.57 16.04
C PRO A 5 -14.40 14.05 16.29
N GLY A 6 -15.53 14.50 15.79
CA GLY A 6 -16.00 15.87 15.98
C GLY A 6 -15.37 16.92 15.08
N VAL A 7 -14.43 16.56 14.23
CA VAL A 7 -13.79 17.46 13.27
C VAL A 7 -14.24 17.13 11.86
N LYS A 8 -14.88 18.09 11.19
CA LYS A 8 -15.20 17.98 9.77
C LYS A 8 -14.24 18.86 8.99
N PRO A 9 -13.19 18.30 8.36
CA PRO A 9 -12.33 19.12 7.53
C PRO A 9 -13.10 19.67 6.34
N ALA A 10 -12.80 20.92 5.98
CA ALA A 10 -13.32 21.48 4.75
C ALA A 10 -12.65 20.79 3.57
N ILE A 11 -13.43 20.06 2.78
CA ILE A 11 -12.91 19.31 1.65
C ILE A 11 -13.40 19.97 0.37
N PRO A 12 -12.49 20.43 -0.51
CA PRO A 12 -12.89 21.03 -1.78
C PRO A 12 -13.71 20.06 -2.64
N GLU A 13 -14.56 20.60 -3.49
CA GLU A 13 -15.23 19.79 -4.51
C GLU A 13 -14.19 19.09 -5.39
N ASN A 14 -14.56 17.99 -5.99
CA ASN A 14 -13.69 17.19 -6.86
C ASN A 14 -12.47 16.62 -6.12
N THR A 15 -12.61 16.34 -4.82
CA THR A 15 -11.57 15.71 -4.03
C THR A 15 -11.91 14.26 -3.77
N LEU A 16 -10.96 13.37 -4.07
CA LEU A 16 -11.09 11.95 -3.76
C LEU A 16 -10.84 11.74 -2.25
N GLN A 17 -11.75 11.02 -1.61
CA GLN A 17 -11.59 10.64 -0.21
C GLN A 17 -11.47 9.14 -0.10
N VAL A 18 -10.54 8.68 0.75
CA VAL A 18 -10.41 7.28 1.11
C VAL A 18 -10.50 7.17 2.63
N ASP A 19 -11.26 6.19 3.13
CA ASP A 19 -11.46 6.04 4.57
C ASP A 19 -10.24 5.46 5.26
N GLN A 20 -9.53 4.57 4.59
CA GLN A 20 -8.35 3.90 5.13
C GLN A 20 -7.29 3.77 4.05
N VAL A 21 -6.03 3.84 4.50
CA VAL A 21 -4.87 3.58 3.66
C VAL A 21 -4.13 2.40 4.30
N PRO A 22 -4.39 1.17 3.86
CA PRO A 22 -3.70 0.00 4.42
C PRO A 22 -2.20 0.09 4.22
N MET A 23 -1.45 -0.35 5.22
CA MET A 23 0.00 -0.51 5.13
C MET A 23 0.45 -1.55 6.14
N ALA A 24 1.60 -2.16 5.92
CA ALA A 24 2.15 -3.14 6.84
C ALA A 24 2.72 -2.47 8.09
N PHE A 25 2.53 -3.10 9.24
CA PHE A 25 3.11 -2.70 10.52
C PHE A 25 4.07 -3.80 11.00
N PRO A 26 4.88 -3.54 12.06
CA PRO A 26 5.87 -4.52 12.52
C PRO A 26 5.33 -5.93 12.76
N GLU A 27 4.13 -6.06 13.29
CA GLU A 27 3.53 -7.38 13.51
C GLU A 27 3.25 -8.12 12.20
N ASN A 28 2.90 -7.39 11.14
CA ASN A 28 2.67 -7.98 9.82
C ASN A 28 3.97 -8.48 9.22
N TYR A 29 5.06 -7.73 9.43
CA TYR A 29 6.40 -8.14 9.01
C TYR A 29 6.81 -9.45 9.69
N GLN A 30 6.57 -9.57 10.99
CA GLN A 30 6.90 -10.78 11.75
C GLN A 30 6.06 -11.98 11.35
N ASN A 31 4.79 -11.78 11.00
CA ASN A 31 3.86 -12.84 10.66
C ASN A 31 3.85 -13.23 9.19
N GLY A 32 4.48 -12.44 8.34
CA GLY A 32 4.61 -12.75 6.91
C GLY A 32 3.97 -11.70 6.01
N MET A 33 4.81 -11.01 5.24
CA MET A 33 4.37 -9.92 4.36
C MET A 33 3.48 -10.43 3.22
N LYS A 34 3.80 -11.59 2.65
CA LYS A 34 3.01 -12.17 1.56
C LYS A 34 1.57 -12.43 2.01
N GLU A 35 1.41 -13.01 3.19
CA GLU A 35 0.08 -13.29 3.73
C GLU A 35 -0.68 -11.99 4.01
N PHE A 36 -0.01 -11.02 4.62
CA PHE A 36 -0.63 -9.74 4.91
C PHE A 36 -1.14 -9.05 3.65
N TYR A 37 -0.29 -8.91 2.63
CA TYR A 37 -0.69 -8.23 1.39
C TYR A 37 -1.74 -9.01 0.62
N SER A 38 -1.63 -10.35 0.59
CA SER A 38 -2.63 -11.19 -0.08
C SER A 38 -4.00 -10.98 0.55
N ASN A 39 -4.09 -11.04 1.88
CA ASN A 39 -5.33 -10.85 2.60
C ASN A 39 -5.87 -9.42 2.43
N THR A 40 -4.99 -8.43 2.44
CA THR A 40 -5.37 -7.03 2.24
C THR A 40 -6.00 -6.83 0.86
N LEU A 41 -5.36 -7.34 -0.19
CA LEU A 41 -5.89 -7.21 -1.55
C LEU A 41 -7.24 -7.92 -1.71
N ARG A 42 -7.40 -9.10 -1.08
CA ARG A 42 -8.65 -9.85 -1.17
C ARG A 42 -9.78 -9.23 -0.37
N SER A 43 -9.48 -8.35 0.56
CA SER A 43 -10.48 -7.71 1.42
C SER A 43 -10.79 -6.27 1.05
N LEU A 44 -10.22 -5.75 -0.04
CA LEU A 44 -10.49 -4.38 -0.46
C LEU A 44 -11.97 -4.20 -0.83
N PRO A 45 -12.61 -3.13 -0.33
CA PRO A 45 -13.98 -2.84 -0.75
C PRO A 45 -14.02 -2.32 -2.19
N ALA A 46 -15.20 -2.35 -2.80
CA ALA A 46 -15.39 -1.76 -4.12
C ALA A 46 -15.11 -0.26 -4.09
N GLY A 47 -14.64 0.27 -5.20
CA GLY A 47 -14.31 1.68 -5.35
C GLY A 47 -12.80 1.90 -5.47
N VAL A 48 -12.37 3.12 -5.20
CA VAL A 48 -10.95 3.49 -5.29
C VAL A 48 -10.28 3.25 -3.94
N ASN A 49 -9.19 2.48 -3.97
CA ASN A 49 -8.42 2.12 -2.78
C ASN A 49 -6.96 2.55 -2.95
N VAL A 50 -6.32 2.93 -1.86
CA VAL A 50 -4.90 3.25 -1.81
C VAL A 50 -4.23 2.31 -0.82
N LEU A 51 -3.20 1.60 -1.26
CA LEU A 51 -2.39 0.73 -0.41
C LEU A 51 -0.96 1.27 -0.43
N LEU A 52 -0.40 1.53 0.76
CA LEU A 52 0.98 2.00 0.87
C LEU A 52 1.95 0.83 1.06
N PHE A 53 3.05 0.86 0.33
CA PHE A 53 4.14 -0.08 0.52
C PHE A 53 5.46 0.60 0.11
N HIS A 54 6.57 -0.03 0.47
CA HIS A 54 7.90 0.57 0.33
C HIS A 54 8.83 -0.43 -0.34
N THR A 55 8.93 -0.37 -1.66
CA THR A 55 9.77 -1.31 -2.41
C THR A 55 11.20 -0.81 -2.54
N ALA A 56 12.17 -1.70 -2.31
CA ALA A 56 13.57 -1.45 -2.59
C ALA A 56 14.32 -2.78 -2.59
N TYR A 57 15.49 -2.79 -3.24
CA TYR A 57 16.38 -3.94 -3.16
C TYR A 57 17.12 -3.94 -1.82
N GLU A 58 17.30 -5.13 -1.26
CA GLU A 58 18.14 -5.31 -0.08
C GLU A 58 19.60 -5.39 -0.52
N ASN A 59 20.28 -4.25 -0.48
CA ASN A 59 21.70 -4.14 -0.85
C ASN A 59 22.40 -3.23 0.15
N ASP A 60 23.71 -3.07 -0.02
CA ASP A 60 24.53 -2.30 0.93
C ASP A 60 24.09 -0.84 1.01
N GLU A 61 23.72 -0.25 -0.13
CA GLU A 61 23.23 1.12 -0.17
C GLU A 61 21.95 1.27 0.64
N MET A 62 20.97 0.38 0.44
CA MET A 62 19.71 0.45 1.17
C MET A 62 19.90 0.15 2.65
N ARG A 63 20.79 -0.78 3.01
CA ARG A 63 21.10 -1.04 4.41
C ARG A 63 21.71 0.19 5.08
N ALA A 64 22.57 0.91 4.40
CA ALA A 64 23.16 2.15 4.92
C ALA A 64 22.11 3.25 5.10
N VAL A 65 21.24 3.45 4.12
CA VAL A 65 20.16 4.45 4.19
C VAL A 65 19.19 4.17 5.34
N ALA A 66 18.87 2.90 5.58
CA ALA A 66 17.88 2.48 6.57
C ALA A 66 18.49 2.10 7.93
N ASN A 67 19.77 2.39 8.15
CA ASN A 67 20.51 1.92 9.34
C ASN A 67 19.87 2.33 10.66
N ASP A 68 19.29 3.53 10.73
CA ASP A 68 18.67 4.05 11.96
C ASP A 68 17.17 3.73 12.06
N HIS A 69 16.65 2.91 11.15
CA HIS A 69 15.23 2.56 11.11
C HIS A 69 15.04 1.08 11.47
N PRO A 70 14.54 0.78 12.68
CA PRO A 70 14.30 -0.63 13.07
C PRO A 70 13.18 -1.28 12.28
N ASN A 71 12.25 -0.46 11.74
CA ASN A 71 11.15 -0.92 10.90
C ASN A 71 11.31 -0.32 9.51
N TYR A 72 10.72 -0.99 8.50
CA TYR A 72 10.81 -0.55 7.09
C TYR A 72 12.26 -0.49 6.59
N GLY A 73 13.12 -1.39 7.11
CA GLY A 73 14.52 -1.49 6.69
C GLY A 73 14.68 -2.19 5.34
N ALA A 74 15.94 -2.45 4.97
CA ALA A 74 16.27 -3.02 3.66
C ALA A 74 15.57 -4.35 3.38
N HIS A 75 15.55 -5.26 4.33
CA HIS A 75 14.91 -6.56 4.16
C HIS A 75 13.40 -6.43 3.99
N TRP A 76 12.76 -5.60 4.79
CA TRP A 76 11.33 -5.31 4.70
C TRP A 76 10.97 -4.79 3.31
N ARG A 77 11.76 -3.84 2.80
CA ARG A 77 11.51 -3.23 1.48
C ARG A 77 11.73 -4.23 0.35
N GLN A 78 12.69 -5.15 0.50
CA GLN A 78 12.88 -6.22 -0.46
C GLN A 78 11.67 -7.17 -0.49
N LEU A 79 11.09 -7.47 0.68
CA LEU A 79 9.88 -8.30 0.75
C LEU A 79 8.70 -7.63 0.05
N ASP A 80 8.55 -6.31 0.22
CA ASP A 80 7.52 -5.57 -0.50
C ASP A 80 7.74 -5.68 -2.01
N PHE A 81 8.97 -5.47 -2.47
CA PHE A 81 9.32 -5.61 -3.88
C PHE A 81 9.00 -7.01 -4.40
N ASN A 82 9.42 -8.03 -3.66
CA ASN A 82 9.20 -9.42 -4.06
C ASN A 82 7.72 -9.74 -4.23
N PHE A 83 6.89 -9.28 -3.32
CA PHE A 83 5.46 -9.55 -3.41
C PHE A 83 4.81 -8.82 -4.59
N PHE A 84 5.02 -7.50 -4.69
CA PHE A 84 4.33 -6.68 -5.70
C PHE A 84 4.82 -6.91 -7.13
N THR A 85 5.97 -7.57 -7.30
CA THR A 85 6.43 -8.00 -8.62
C THR A 85 6.16 -9.49 -8.89
N SER A 86 5.51 -10.19 -7.97
CA SER A 86 5.30 -11.63 -8.06
C SER A 86 4.11 -12.00 -8.95
N GLU A 87 4.15 -13.21 -9.46
CA GLU A 87 3.02 -13.80 -10.18
C GLU A 87 1.82 -13.98 -9.26
N ALA A 88 2.07 -14.33 -7.99
CA ALA A 88 1.01 -14.47 -7.00
C ALA A 88 0.20 -13.18 -6.85
N CYS A 89 0.86 -12.03 -6.80
CA CYS A 89 0.18 -10.73 -6.75
C CYS A 89 -0.65 -10.50 -8.02
N ARG A 90 -0.09 -10.76 -9.19
CA ARG A 90 -0.81 -10.61 -10.46
C ARG A 90 -2.06 -11.48 -10.51
N ASN A 91 -1.97 -12.71 -10.01
CA ASN A 91 -3.12 -13.62 -9.96
C ASN A 91 -4.22 -13.09 -9.04
N ILE A 92 -3.85 -12.53 -7.88
CA ILE A 92 -4.82 -11.93 -6.96
C ILE A 92 -5.53 -10.74 -7.61
N LEU A 93 -4.79 -9.87 -8.29
CA LEU A 93 -5.38 -8.73 -8.99
C LEU A 93 -6.41 -9.17 -10.02
N LYS A 94 -6.13 -10.25 -10.75
CA LYS A 94 -7.06 -10.83 -11.71
C LYS A 94 -8.29 -11.45 -11.04
N GLU A 95 -8.06 -12.28 -10.02
CA GLU A 95 -9.12 -13.00 -9.32
C GLU A 95 -10.10 -12.04 -8.64
N GLU A 96 -9.58 -10.96 -8.06
CA GLU A 96 -10.39 -9.98 -7.35
C GLU A 96 -10.86 -8.84 -8.26
N ASN A 97 -10.55 -8.91 -9.55
CA ASN A 97 -10.92 -7.90 -10.54
C ASN A 97 -10.44 -6.49 -10.13
N ILE A 98 -9.21 -6.42 -9.64
CA ILE A 98 -8.58 -5.15 -9.23
C ILE A 98 -7.88 -4.53 -10.43
N GLN A 99 -8.21 -3.29 -10.74
CA GLN A 99 -7.56 -2.53 -11.79
C GLN A 99 -6.63 -1.49 -11.19
N LEU A 100 -5.35 -1.51 -11.59
CA LEU A 100 -4.40 -0.48 -11.18
C LEU A 100 -4.67 0.79 -11.97
N ILE A 101 -4.61 1.92 -11.27
CA ILE A 101 -4.90 3.22 -11.86
C ILE A 101 -3.86 4.24 -11.38
N THR A 102 -3.52 5.19 -12.22
CA THR A 102 -2.54 6.22 -11.89
C THR A 102 -3.23 7.43 -11.26
N TRP A 103 -2.44 8.26 -10.56
CA TRP A 103 -2.94 9.53 -10.02
C TRP A 103 -3.43 10.47 -11.13
N ARG A 104 -2.82 10.39 -12.31
CA ARG A 104 -3.26 11.17 -13.47
C ARG A 104 -4.66 10.77 -13.90
N GLU A 105 -4.92 9.46 -13.98
CA GLU A 105 -6.24 8.95 -14.33
C GLU A 105 -7.28 9.34 -13.30
N ILE A 106 -6.93 9.31 -12.01
CA ILE A 106 -7.79 9.78 -10.92
C ILE A 106 -8.11 11.26 -11.12
N GLY A 107 -7.10 12.06 -11.43
CA GLY A 107 -7.30 13.49 -11.70
C GLY A 107 -8.28 13.76 -12.85
N GLU A 108 -8.21 12.95 -13.90
CA GLU A 108 -9.15 13.08 -15.03
C GLU A 108 -10.59 12.74 -14.61
N LEU A 109 -10.77 11.75 -13.74
CA LEU A 109 -12.10 11.40 -13.24
C LEU A 109 -12.72 12.48 -12.36
N LEU A 110 -11.90 13.33 -11.72
CA LEU A 110 -12.36 14.38 -10.81
C LEU A 110 -12.60 15.73 -11.49
N LYS A 111 -12.32 15.84 -12.77
CA LYS A 111 -12.56 17.07 -13.54
C LYS A 111 -14.04 17.30 -13.85
#